data_7b102b4f5151e5a8c916124b31570170
#
_entry.id   7b102b4f5151e5a8c916124b31570170
#
_cell.length_a   1.000
_cell.length_b   1.000
_cell.length_c   1.000
_cell.angle_alpha   90.00
_cell.angle_beta   90.00
_cell.angle_gamma   90.00
#
_symmetry.space_group_name_H-M   'P 1'
#
loop_
_entity.id
_entity.type
_entity.pdbx_description
1 polymer ?
#
loop_
_entity_poly.entity_id
_entity_poly.type
_entity_poly.pdbx_seq_one_letter_code
_entity_poly.pdbx_strand_id
1 'polypeptide(L)'
;MPRVMINPATYENVRESVEKAFELFPLRIQGKRVLIKPNVLRATEAKEGIVTHPAVLRAVVEKVKSLEPARIVVGDNPGVFSYGANEESFKKTGLMEAAMGYYENIGNVSEKVDFNPDFMPAVSISRAVLDAEIIISLPKFKTHGLTIVTGGIKNSYGFLPGAQKARLHKAAGSPPRFHEAIVDVFRLRIPDLFILDAVVGMEGNGPASPDLRDIGLILASDNAVALDAVVAWMMGCDPGRLRFLQRANEMGLGDYEISRIDVIGELKRLPDFKLPPLGGEAVSGNKAAQEVIHSRTLLRPKADPELCTACGTCVDQCAVSALSMGDGNLPQVDADTCITCFCCQEICPEKAITLQ
;
A
#
# COMPACT_ATOMS: atom_id res chain seq x y z
N MET A 1 24.29 -4.60 -6.82
CA MET A 1 23.24 -3.63 -7.12
C MET A 1 21.89 -4.33 -7.03
N PRO A 2 20.89 -3.73 -6.38
CA PRO A 2 19.54 -4.28 -6.41
C PRO A 2 19.01 -4.28 -7.86
N ARG A 3 18.17 -5.26 -8.17
CA ARG A 3 17.59 -5.40 -9.51
C ARG A 3 16.09 -5.14 -9.49
N VAL A 4 15.58 -4.51 -10.55
CA VAL A 4 14.15 -4.32 -10.76
C VAL A 4 13.79 -4.76 -12.18
N MET A 5 12.91 -5.74 -12.28
CA MET A 5 12.31 -6.16 -13.55
C MET A 5 11.17 -5.22 -13.92
N ILE A 6 11.11 -4.80 -15.18
CA ILE A 6 9.95 -4.13 -15.80
C ILE A 6 9.57 -4.95 -17.02
N ASN A 7 8.37 -5.54 -17.02
CA ASN A 7 7.91 -6.42 -18.10
C ASN A 7 6.52 -5.99 -18.60
N PRO A 8 6.35 -5.80 -19.93
CA PRO A 8 5.03 -5.57 -20.51
C PRO A 8 4.05 -6.69 -20.16
N ALA A 9 2.83 -6.35 -19.79
CA ALA A 9 1.82 -7.31 -19.40
C ALA A 9 0.39 -6.76 -19.55
N THR A 10 -0.54 -7.69 -19.80
CA THR A 10 -1.97 -7.50 -19.61
C THR A 10 -2.47 -8.46 -18.55
N TYR A 11 -3.70 -8.33 -18.08
CA TYR A 11 -4.25 -9.31 -17.13
C TYR A 11 -4.47 -10.71 -17.75
N GLU A 12 -4.54 -10.81 -19.08
CA GLU A 12 -4.66 -12.07 -19.82
C GLU A 12 -3.34 -12.84 -19.89
N ASN A 13 -2.19 -12.11 -19.99
CA ASN A 13 -0.88 -12.73 -20.13
C ASN A 13 0.06 -12.55 -18.92
N VAL A 14 -0.46 -12.06 -17.79
CA VAL A 14 0.33 -11.77 -16.57
C VAL A 14 1.17 -12.96 -16.07
N ARG A 15 0.77 -14.20 -16.42
CA ARG A 15 1.54 -15.42 -16.09
C ARG A 15 2.97 -15.36 -16.58
N GLU A 16 3.19 -14.90 -17.81
CA GLU A 16 4.54 -14.81 -18.39
C GLU A 16 5.45 -13.89 -17.57
N SER A 17 4.89 -12.77 -17.09
CA SER A 17 5.62 -11.84 -16.23
C SER A 17 5.92 -12.43 -14.84
N VAL A 18 5.00 -13.24 -14.30
CA VAL A 18 5.21 -13.95 -13.04
C VAL A 18 6.31 -15.00 -13.19
N GLU A 19 6.27 -15.82 -14.26
CA GLU A 19 7.34 -16.79 -14.54
C GLU A 19 8.71 -16.11 -14.63
N LYS A 20 8.80 -15.03 -15.40
CA LYS A 20 10.04 -14.24 -15.54
C LYS A 20 10.52 -13.65 -14.21
N ALA A 21 9.60 -13.20 -13.34
CA ALA A 21 9.96 -12.72 -12.01
C ALA A 21 10.60 -13.81 -11.16
N PHE A 22 10.06 -15.03 -11.17
CA PHE A 22 10.65 -16.16 -10.45
C PHE A 22 11.96 -16.67 -11.05
N GLU A 23 12.17 -16.52 -12.37
CA GLU A 23 13.46 -16.81 -13.01
C GLU A 23 14.55 -15.82 -12.59
N LEU A 24 14.22 -14.53 -12.53
CA LEU A 24 15.17 -13.48 -12.17
C LEU A 24 15.45 -13.40 -10.66
N PHE A 25 14.45 -13.75 -9.84
CA PHE A 25 14.48 -13.72 -8.37
C PHE A 25 14.07 -15.09 -7.82
N PRO A 26 14.92 -16.12 -7.96
CA PRO A 26 14.57 -17.49 -7.59
C PRO A 26 14.41 -17.64 -6.06
N LEU A 27 13.31 -18.26 -5.65
CA LEU A 27 13.00 -18.58 -4.26
C LEU A 27 13.03 -20.10 -4.02
N ARG A 28 13.57 -20.52 -2.87
CA ARG A 28 13.55 -21.94 -2.45
C ARG A 28 12.24 -22.24 -1.72
N ILE A 29 11.18 -22.49 -2.49
CA ILE A 29 9.80 -22.63 -1.99
C ILE A 29 9.46 -24.05 -1.53
N GLN A 30 10.06 -25.07 -2.14
CA GLN A 30 9.72 -26.46 -1.84
C GLN A 30 9.81 -26.76 -0.33
N GLY A 31 8.71 -27.30 0.22
CA GLY A 31 8.60 -27.63 1.63
C GLY A 31 8.48 -26.44 2.59
N LYS A 32 8.33 -25.20 2.10
CA LYS A 32 8.25 -23.98 2.93
C LYS A 32 6.82 -23.52 3.18
N ARG A 33 6.63 -22.78 4.28
CA ARG A 33 5.40 -22.02 4.54
C ARG A 33 5.49 -20.67 3.83
N VAL A 34 4.59 -20.44 2.88
CA VAL A 34 4.57 -19.26 2.02
C VAL A 34 3.35 -18.42 2.33
N LEU A 35 3.56 -17.12 2.59
CA LEU A 35 2.50 -16.10 2.62
C LEU A 35 2.54 -15.32 1.31
N ILE A 36 1.43 -15.31 0.59
CA ILE A 36 1.19 -14.43 -0.56
C ILE A 36 0.32 -13.29 -0.08
N LYS A 37 0.87 -12.08 -0.11
CA LYS A 37 0.21 -10.89 0.42
C LYS A 37 -0.16 -9.91 -0.68
N PRO A 38 -1.43 -9.88 -1.13
CA PRO A 38 -1.91 -8.83 -2.03
C PRO A 38 -1.95 -7.47 -1.33
N ASN A 39 -2.28 -6.41 -2.08
CA ASN A 39 -2.67 -5.11 -1.54
C ASN A 39 -4.19 -5.05 -1.50
N VAL A 40 -4.77 -4.94 -0.31
CA VAL A 40 -6.22 -4.81 -0.10
C VAL A 40 -6.49 -3.60 0.77
N LEU A 41 -7.30 -2.66 0.28
CA LEU A 41 -7.66 -1.46 1.06
C LEU A 41 -9.03 -1.59 1.71
N ARG A 42 -10.03 -1.96 0.93
CA ARG A 42 -11.43 -2.11 1.33
C ARG A 42 -12.20 -2.97 0.32
N ALA A 43 -13.44 -3.29 0.65
CA ALA A 43 -14.36 -3.94 -0.28
C ALA A 43 -14.64 -3.00 -1.48
N THR A 44 -14.25 -3.44 -2.68
CA THR A 44 -14.32 -2.69 -3.94
C THR A 44 -14.31 -3.64 -5.12
N GLU A 45 -14.67 -3.20 -6.31
CA GLU A 45 -14.51 -4.01 -7.51
C GLU A 45 -13.05 -3.92 -8.02
N ALA A 46 -12.54 -5.01 -8.60
CA ALA A 46 -11.16 -5.06 -9.10
C ALA A 46 -10.86 -3.97 -10.13
N LYS A 47 -11.85 -3.63 -10.99
CA LYS A 47 -11.74 -2.58 -12.02
C LYS A 47 -11.47 -1.19 -11.47
N GLU A 48 -11.72 -0.94 -10.17
CA GLU A 48 -11.44 0.34 -9.54
C GLU A 48 -9.94 0.62 -9.30
N GLY A 49 -9.06 -0.36 -9.56
CA GLY A 49 -7.60 -0.19 -9.45
C GLY A 49 -7.08 0.05 -8.03
N ILE A 50 -7.92 -0.12 -7.01
CA ILE A 50 -7.59 0.14 -5.60
C ILE A 50 -6.75 -0.99 -5.00
N VAL A 51 -6.97 -2.22 -5.45
CA VAL A 51 -6.36 -3.45 -4.93
C VAL A 51 -5.52 -4.16 -6.00
N THR A 52 -4.69 -5.11 -5.60
CA THR A 52 -4.05 -6.03 -6.54
C THR A 52 -5.12 -6.75 -7.37
N HIS A 53 -4.95 -6.82 -8.67
CA HIS A 53 -5.92 -7.47 -9.54
C HIS A 53 -5.94 -9.00 -9.32
N PRO A 54 -7.13 -9.64 -9.33
CA PRO A 54 -7.27 -11.09 -9.12
C PRO A 54 -6.40 -11.96 -10.07
N ALA A 55 -6.23 -11.52 -11.33
CA ALA A 55 -5.39 -12.26 -12.29
C ALA A 55 -3.93 -12.35 -11.84
N VAL A 56 -3.37 -11.26 -11.24
CA VAL A 56 -2.00 -11.27 -10.71
C VAL A 56 -1.91 -12.21 -9.52
N LEU A 57 -2.84 -12.13 -8.57
CA LEU A 57 -2.86 -13.04 -7.43
C LEU A 57 -2.96 -14.50 -7.88
N ARG A 58 -3.89 -14.82 -8.78
CA ARG A 58 -4.07 -16.20 -9.29
C ARG A 58 -2.80 -16.74 -9.95
N ALA A 59 -2.15 -15.94 -10.81
CA ALA A 59 -0.92 -16.34 -11.47
C ALA A 59 0.20 -16.66 -10.46
N VAL A 60 0.35 -15.84 -9.40
CA VAL A 60 1.34 -16.09 -8.35
C VAL A 60 0.98 -17.31 -7.51
N VAL A 61 -0.29 -17.52 -7.16
CA VAL A 61 -0.74 -18.73 -6.42
C VAL A 61 -0.45 -19.98 -7.23
N GLU A 62 -0.77 -19.99 -8.52
CA GLU A 62 -0.50 -21.13 -9.42
C GLU A 62 1.01 -21.43 -9.52
N LYS A 63 1.83 -20.39 -9.66
CA LYS A 63 3.29 -20.53 -9.68
C LYS A 63 3.82 -21.09 -8.37
N VAL A 64 3.43 -20.52 -7.24
CA VAL A 64 3.88 -20.99 -5.90
C VAL A 64 3.44 -22.43 -5.68
N LYS A 65 2.20 -22.79 -6.03
CA LYS A 65 1.69 -24.17 -5.93
C LYS A 65 2.53 -25.15 -6.72
N SER A 66 2.97 -24.79 -7.92
CA SER A 66 3.81 -25.66 -8.77
C SER A 66 5.21 -25.92 -8.20
N LEU A 67 5.64 -25.14 -7.20
CA LEU A 67 6.94 -25.27 -6.50
C LEU A 67 6.84 -26.07 -5.19
N GLU A 68 5.73 -26.79 -4.97
CA GLU A 68 5.51 -27.73 -3.87
C GLU A 68 5.79 -27.18 -2.46
N PRO A 69 5.19 -26.05 -2.06
CA PRO A 69 5.32 -25.54 -0.68
C PRO A 69 4.67 -26.51 0.32
N ALA A 70 5.12 -26.48 1.59
CA ALA A 70 4.45 -27.19 2.67
C ALA A 70 3.09 -26.57 3.02
N ARG A 71 2.97 -25.24 2.87
CA ARG A 71 1.72 -24.49 3.12
C ARG A 71 1.71 -23.23 2.29
N ILE A 72 0.54 -22.87 1.77
CA ILE A 72 0.26 -21.56 1.19
C ILE A 72 -0.79 -20.87 2.05
N VAL A 73 -0.57 -19.60 2.36
CA VAL A 73 -1.54 -18.68 2.93
C VAL A 73 -1.66 -17.48 2.01
N VAL A 74 -2.88 -17.09 1.68
CA VAL A 74 -3.17 -15.83 0.97
C VAL A 74 -3.94 -14.94 1.92
N GLY A 75 -3.42 -13.76 2.23
CA GLY A 75 -4.10 -12.85 3.14
C GLY A 75 -3.51 -11.45 3.21
N ASP A 76 -4.34 -10.51 3.64
CA ASP A 76 -3.99 -9.13 3.96
C ASP A 76 -4.93 -8.62 5.05
N ASN A 77 -4.55 -7.55 5.74
CA ASN A 77 -5.45 -6.79 6.60
C ASN A 77 -5.85 -5.49 5.87
N PRO A 78 -7.12 -5.33 5.46
CA PRO A 78 -7.63 -4.12 4.83
C PRO A 78 -7.47 -2.86 5.67
N GLY A 79 -7.69 -1.70 5.07
CA GLY A 79 -7.71 -0.41 5.77
C GLY A 79 -8.88 -0.27 6.74
N VAL A 80 -10.02 -0.84 6.39
CA VAL A 80 -11.24 -0.89 7.23
C VAL A 80 -11.10 -2.00 8.28
N PHE A 81 -11.48 -1.71 9.52
CA PHE A 81 -11.34 -2.65 10.65
C PHE A 81 -12.67 -2.90 11.36
N SER A 82 -13.71 -3.27 10.63
CA SER A 82 -14.98 -3.79 11.18
C SER A 82 -15.00 -5.32 11.15
N TYR A 83 -15.93 -5.90 11.92
CA TYR A 83 -16.14 -7.35 11.90
C TYR A 83 -16.51 -7.81 10.48
N GLY A 84 -15.83 -8.85 10.00
CA GLY A 84 -16.06 -9.38 8.65
C GLY A 84 -15.40 -8.61 7.51
N ALA A 85 -14.76 -7.44 7.76
CA ALA A 85 -14.20 -6.58 6.72
C ALA A 85 -13.13 -7.27 5.84
N ASN A 86 -12.35 -8.21 6.41
CA ASN A 86 -11.36 -8.96 5.66
C ASN A 86 -12.02 -9.86 4.61
N GLU A 87 -12.98 -10.68 5.01
CA GLU A 87 -13.71 -11.59 4.13
C GLU A 87 -14.49 -10.83 3.07
N GLU A 88 -15.20 -9.77 3.46
CA GLU A 88 -15.99 -8.95 2.55
C GLU A 88 -15.08 -8.30 1.49
N SER A 89 -13.93 -7.75 1.91
CA SER A 89 -12.96 -7.15 1.00
C SER A 89 -12.44 -8.17 -0.01
N PHE A 90 -12.05 -9.37 0.44
CA PHE A 90 -11.56 -10.42 -0.47
C PHE A 90 -12.65 -10.96 -1.40
N LYS A 91 -13.90 -11.07 -0.94
CA LYS A 91 -15.03 -11.51 -1.78
C LYS A 91 -15.36 -10.48 -2.85
N LYS A 92 -15.59 -9.23 -2.47
CA LYS A 92 -16.02 -8.19 -3.41
C LYS A 92 -14.96 -7.84 -4.45
N THR A 93 -13.68 -7.94 -4.11
CA THR A 93 -12.57 -7.71 -5.04
C THR A 93 -12.30 -8.87 -5.99
N GLY A 94 -12.89 -10.05 -5.78
CA GLY A 94 -12.58 -11.28 -6.52
C GLY A 94 -11.30 -12.00 -6.06
N LEU A 95 -10.60 -11.47 -5.07
CA LEU A 95 -9.36 -12.06 -4.53
C LEU A 95 -9.62 -13.37 -3.79
N MET A 96 -10.82 -13.55 -3.21
CA MET A 96 -11.20 -14.81 -2.57
C MET A 96 -11.15 -15.99 -3.53
N GLU A 97 -11.72 -15.82 -4.73
CA GLU A 97 -11.70 -16.84 -5.79
C GLU A 97 -10.27 -17.03 -6.34
N ALA A 98 -9.56 -15.91 -6.58
CA ALA A 98 -8.19 -15.93 -7.08
C ALA A 98 -7.20 -16.61 -6.12
N ALA A 99 -7.51 -16.64 -4.82
CA ALA A 99 -6.72 -17.32 -3.80
C ALA A 99 -6.85 -18.87 -3.87
N MET A 100 -7.72 -19.43 -4.72
CA MET A 100 -7.83 -20.86 -5.01
C MET A 100 -7.97 -21.75 -3.75
N GLY A 101 -8.67 -21.27 -2.72
CA GLY A 101 -8.87 -21.98 -1.46
C GLY A 101 -7.76 -21.76 -0.41
N TYR A 102 -6.74 -20.97 -0.71
CA TYR A 102 -5.64 -20.66 0.23
C TYR A 102 -5.87 -19.36 1.03
N TYR A 103 -7.04 -18.72 0.90
CA TYR A 103 -7.36 -17.55 1.70
C TYR A 103 -7.42 -17.87 3.17
N GLU A 104 -6.77 -17.04 3.99
CA GLU A 104 -6.91 -17.01 5.44
C GLU A 104 -7.09 -15.58 5.92
N ASN A 105 -7.99 -15.37 6.88
CA ASN A 105 -8.08 -14.09 7.57
C ASN A 105 -6.90 -13.97 8.53
N ILE A 106 -5.80 -13.39 8.05
CA ILE A 106 -4.57 -13.23 8.82
C ILE A 106 -4.69 -12.26 10.00
N GLY A 107 -5.81 -11.51 10.08
CA GLY A 107 -6.12 -10.63 11.20
C GLY A 107 -6.64 -11.34 12.44
N ASN A 108 -7.10 -12.61 12.33
CA ASN A 108 -7.70 -13.35 13.43
C ASN A 108 -6.71 -13.69 14.55
N VAL A 109 -5.45 -13.91 14.21
CA VAL A 109 -4.41 -14.24 15.19
C VAL A 109 -3.25 -13.27 15.03
N SER A 110 -2.91 -12.59 16.10
CA SER A 110 -1.80 -11.63 16.13
C SER A 110 -0.93 -11.83 17.36
N GLU A 111 0.31 -11.38 17.24
CA GLU A 111 1.30 -11.42 18.33
C GLU A 111 1.83 -10.00 18.57
N LYS A 112 2.10 -9.66 19.83
CA LYS A 112 2.79 -8.45 20.21
C LYS A 112 4.29 -8.63 20.01
N VAL A 113 4.88 -7.69 19.25
CA VAL A 113 6.34 -7.62 19.04
C VAL A 113 6.84 -6.27 19.46
N ASP A 114 8.10 -6.19 19.89
CA ASP A 114 8.76 -4.94 20.20
C ASP A 114 8.78 -4.05 18.95
N PHE A 115 8.61 -2.76 19.18
CA PHE A 115 8.57 -1.77 18.11
C PHE A 115 9.40 -0.55 18.48
N ASN A 116 9.50 0.43 17.58
CA ASN A 116 10.19 1.67 17.83
C ASN A 116 9.49 2.48 18.93
N PRO A 117 10.12 2.70 20.10
CA PRO A 117 9.52 3.40 21.23
C PRO A 117 9.17 4.86 20.94
N ASP A 118 9.77 5.49 19.92
CA ASP A 118 9.42 6.86 19.48
C ASP A 118 7.97 6.96 18.98
N PHE A 119 7.37 5.84 18.58
CA PHE A 119 5.96 5.73 18.20
C PHE A 119 5.16 5.00 19.26
N MET A 120 5.58 3.80 19.58
CA MET A 120 4.95 2.93 20.59
C MET A 120 5.90 1.77 20.96
N PRO A 121 5.89 1.29 22.21
CA PRO A 121 6.85 0.27 22.66
C PRO A 121 6.65 -1.09 21.98
N ALA A 122 5.44 -1.38 21.51
CA ALA A 122 5.11 -2.64 20.85
C ALA A 122 3.95 -2.46 19.88
N VAL A 123 3.90 -3.30 18.84
CA VAL A 123 2.78 -3.40 17.89
C VAL A 123 2.27 -4.83 17.81
N SER A 124 0.99 -5.00 17.46
CA SER A 124 0.46 -6.31 17.09
C SER A 124 0.71 -6.55 15.61
N ILE A 125 1.29 -7.70 15.27
CA ILE A 125 1.52 -8.18 13.92
C ILE A 125 0.77 -9.49 13.70
N SER A 126 0.24 -9.73 12.49
CA SER A 126 -0.43 -11.00 12.18
C SER A 126 0.51 -12.19 12.34
N ARG A 127 0.06 -13.22 13.05
CA ARG A 127 0.86 -14.43 13.29
C ARG A 127 1.30 -15.10 11.97
N ALA A 128 0.43 -15.09 10.96
CA ALA A 128 0.74 -15.65 9.65
C ALA A 128 1.97 -14.98 8.98
N VAL A 129 2.26 -13.69 9.29
CA VAL A 129 3.45 -12.98 8.81
C VAL A 129 4.71 -13.50 9.51
N LEU A 130 4.63 -13.76 10.82
CA LEU A 130 5.76 -14.27 11.59
C LEU A 130 6.05 -15.76 11.28
N ASP A 131 5.02 -16.55 11.04
CA ASP A 131 5.15 -17.98 10.75
C ASP A 131 5.62 -18.27 9.31
N ALA A 132 5.47 -17.30 8.39
CA ALA A 132 5.90 -17.45 7.01
C ALA A 132 7.43 -17.51 6.88
N GLU A 133 7.93 -18.57 6.24
CA GLU A 133 9.35 -18.68 5.88
C GLU A 133 9.67 -17.87 4.62
N ILE A 134 8.68 -17.71 3.74
CA ILE A 134 8.74 -16.91 2.53
C ILE A 134 7.50 -16.02 2.45
N ILE A 135 7.69 -14.74 2.16
CA ILE A 135 6.61 -13.78 1.89
C ILE A 135 6.76 -13.22 0.49
N ILE A 136 5.71 -13.40 -0.33
CA ILE A 136 5.60 -12.77 -1.65
C ILE A 136 4.58 -11.66 -1.55
N SER A 137 5.04 -10.42 -1.68
CA SER A 137 4.21 -9.22 -1.62
C SER A 137 3.75 -8.83 -3.02
N LEU A 138 2.46 -8.52 -3.17
CA LEU A 138 1.86 -8.09 -4.44
C LEU A 138 1.32 -6.66 -4.32
N PRO A 139 2.19 -5.62 -4.36
CA PRO A 139 1.77 -4.23 -4.30
C PRO A 139 0.97 -3.84 -5.54
N LYS A 140 0.25 -2.72 -5.44
CA LYS A 140 -0.46 -2.07 -6.55
C LYS A 140 0.23 -0.76 -6.93
N PHE A 141 0.41 -0.51 -8.22
CA PHE A 141 0.91 0.78 -8.73
C PHE A 141 -0.15 1.85 -8.53
N LYS A 142 -0.04 2.62 -7.47
CA LYS A 142 -1.00 3.68 -7.16
C LYS A 142 -0.39 4.79 -6.33
N THR A 143 -0.92 6.00 -6.51
CA THR A 143 -0.64 7.14 -5.66
C THR A 143 -1.22 6.97 -4.25
N HIS A 144 -0.74 7.79 -3.34
CA HIS A 144 -1.19 7.82 -1.95
C HIS A 144 -1.01 9.21 -1.36
N GLY A 145 -2.06 9.77 -0.75
CA GLY A 145 -2.04 11.12 -0.21
C GLY A 145 -0.91 11.41 0.77
N LEU A 146 -0.60 10.47 1.69
CA LEU A 146 0.49 10.66 2.67
C LEU A 146 1.87 10.32 2.12
N THR A 147 2.00 9.18 1.42
CA THR A 147 3.32 8.63 1.05
C THR A 147 3.68 8.83 -0.40
N ILE A 148 2.83 9.50 -1.17
CA ILE A 148 2.92 9.73 -2.62
C ILE A 148 2.80 8.43 -3.41
N VAL A 149 3.51 7.38 -2.99
CA VAL A 149 3.54 6.06 -3.62
C VAL A 149 3.01 5.01 -2.64
N THR A 150 2.18 4.10 -3.14
CA THR A 150 1.88 2.82 -2.49
C THR A 150 2.77 1.78 -3.15
N GLY A 151 3.88 1.45 -2.56
CA GLY A 151 4.84 0.49 -3.08
C GLY A 151 4.95 -0.75 -2.20
N GLY A 152 6.09 -1.44 -2.30
CA GLY A 152 6.40 -2.62 -1.51
C GLY A 152 6.54 -2.34 -0.02
N ILE A 153 7.21 -1.23 0.33
CA ILE A 153 7.41 -0.83 1.74
C ILE A 153 6.05 -0.61 2.40
N LYS A 154 5.21 0.27 1.83
CA LYS A 154 3.91 0.58 2.42
C LYS A 154 2.94 -0.60 2.37
N ASN A 155 3.07 -1.52 1.40
CA ASN A 155 2.23 -2.72 1.38
C ASN A 155 2.39 -3.57 2.65
N SER A 156 3.57 -3.56 3.28
CA SER A 156 3.84 -4.25 4.54
C SER A 156 3.05 -3.68 5.73
N TYR A 157 2.45 -2.47 5.60
CA TYR A 157 1.56 -1.92 6.62
C TYR A 157 0.34 -2.80 6.89
N GLY A 158 -0.08 -3.62 5.90
CA GLY A 158 -1.09 -4.65 6.05
C GLY A 158 -0.69 -5.85 6.94
N PHE A 159 0.55 -5.91 7.45
CA PHE A 159 0.95 -6.87 8.48
C PHE A 159 0.28 -6.60 9.82
N LEU A 160 -0.12 -5.36 10.05
CA LEU A 160 -0.78 -4.91 11.28
C LEU A 160 -2.28 -5.16 11.19
N PRO A 161 -2.88 -5.94 12.13
CA PRO A 161 -4.31 -6.23 12.11
C PRO A 161 -5.14 -5.10 12.68
N GLY A 162 -6.37 -4.96 12.18
CA GLY A 162 -7.43 -4.16 12.77
C GLY A 162 -7.02 -2.72 13.09
N ALA A 163 -7.44 -2.25 14.26
CA ALA A 163 -7.23 -0.89 14.75
C ALA A 163 -5.74 -0.54 15.02
N GLN A 164 -4.82 -1.52 14.96
CA GLN A 164 -3.39 -1.26 15.19
C GLN A 164 -2.85 -0.22 14.19
N LYS A 165 -3.32 -0.24 12.93
CA LYS A 165 -2.96 0.74 11.92
C LYS A 165 -3.39 2.15 12.31
N ALA A 166 -4.63 2.33 12.75
CA ALA A 166 -5.14 3.63 13.21
C ALA A 166 -4.36 4.16 14.44
N ARG A 167 -4.01 3.27 15.37
CA ARG A 167 -3.17 3.64 16.53
C ARG A 167 -1.79 4.12 16.12
N LEU A 168 -1.16 3.47 15.13
CA LEU A 168 0.15 3.87 14.63
C LEU A 168 0.07 5.18 13.83
N HIS A 169 -1.00 5.44 13.05
CA HIS A 169 -1.25 6.75 12.45
C HIS A 169 -1.33 7.85 13.51
N LYS A 170 -2.07 7.59 14.60
CA LYS A 170 -2.18 8.53 15.73
C LYS A 170 -0.81 8.77 16.37
N ALA A 171 -0.04 7.73 16.64
CA ALA A 171 1.28 7.83 17.27
C ALA A 171 2.30 8.55 16.37
N ALA A 172 2.27 8.30 15.07
CA ALA A 172 3.11 9.00 14.08
C ALA A 172 2.79 10.50 14.07
N GLY A 173 1.51 10.81 14.05
CA GLY A 173 1.04 12.14 14.27
C GLY A 173 1.32 13.17 13.16
N SER A 174 2.22 12.91 12.18
CA SER A 174 2.52 13.77 11.03
C SER A 174 2.95 12.94 9.81
N PRO A 175 2.78 13.44 8.56
CA PRO A 175 3.22 12.72 7.39
C PRO A 175 4.68 12.28 7.40
N PRO A 176 5.68 13.13 7.72
CA PRO A 176 7.08 12.68 7.76
C PRO A 176 7.34 11.57 8.79
N ARG A 177 6.74 11.67 9.99
CA ARG A 177 6.85 10.62 10.99
C ARG A 177 6.11 9.34 10.57
N PHE A 178 5.02 9.47 9.82
CA PHE A 178 4.35 8.30 9.25
C PHE A 178 5.23 7.60 8.21
N HIS A 179 5.98 8.34 7.38
CA HIS A 179 6.98 7.77 6.48
C HIS A 179 8.03 6.93 7.23
N GLU A 180 8.45 7.38 8.41
CA GLU A 180 9.38 6.62 9.25
C GLU A 180 8.72 5.37 9.85
N ALA A 181 7.50 5.52 10.37
CA ALA A 181 6.76 4.42 10.99
C ALA A 181 6.47 3.26 10.01
N ILE A 182 6.18 3.53 8.73
CA ILE A 182 5.96 2.45 7.74
C ILE A 182 7.24 1.67 7.44
N VAL A 183 8.41 2.31 7.49
CA VAL A 183 9.70 1.61 7.35
C VAL A 183 9.96 0.73 8.56
N ASP A 184 9.64 1.18 9.76
CA ASP A 184 9.79 0.38 10.97
C ASP A 184 8.85 -0.84 10.97
N VAL A 185 7.61 -0.71 10.43
CA VAL A 185 6.73 -1.86 10.21
C VAL A 185 7.30 -2.82 9.16
N PHE A 186 7.78 -2.30 8.04
CA PHE A 186 8.41 -3.10 6.98
C PHE A 186 9.58 -3.95 7.51
N ARG A 187 10.38 -3.40 8.41
CA ARG A 187 11.52 -4.09 9.04
C ARG A 187 11.14 -5.27 9.94
N LEU A 188 9.92 -5.30 10.48
CA LEU A 188 9.49 -6.42 11.34
C LEU A 188 9.56 -7.76 10.59
N ARG A 189 9.23 -7.77 9.32
CA ARG A 189 9.39 -8.91 8.42
C ARG A 189 9.47 -8.40 6.96
N ILE A 190 10.66 -8.42 6.39
CA ILE A 190 10.90 -8.00 5.00
C ILE A 190 10.43 -9.12 4.06
N PRO A 191 9.51 -8.86 3.11
CA PRO A 191 9.15 -9.84 2.09
C PRO A 191 10.32 -10.23 1.20
N ASP A 192 10.29 -11.48 0.73
CA ASP A 192 11.38 -12.09 -0.02
C ASP A 192 11.29 -11.79 -1.52
N LEU A 193 10.09 -11.48 -2.01
CA LEU A 193 9.83 -11.09 -3.40
C LEU A 193 8.65 -10.12 -3.47
N PHE A 194 8.77 -9.15 -4.34
CA PHE A 194 7.72 -8.19 -4.69
C PHE A 194 7.37 -8.35 -6.16
N ILE A 195 6.08 -8.53 -6.45
CA ILE A 195 5.52 -8.54 -7.81
C ILE A 195 4.44 -7.47 -7.84
N LEU A 196 4.76 -6.31 -8.38
CA LEU A 196 3.91 -5.13 -8.36
C LEU A 196 3.01 -5.10 -9.60
N ASP A 197 1.71 -5.03 -9.35
CA ASP A 197 0.69 -4.88 -10.37
C ASP A 197 0.63 -3.42 -10.87
N ALA A 198 1.16 -3.21 -12.05
CA ALA A 198 1.14 -1.96 -12.81
C ALA A 198 0.46 -2.14 -14.17
N VAL A 199 -0.43 -3.14 -14.36
CA VAL A 199 -1.19 -3.26 -15.61
C VAL A 199 -2.15 -2.07 -15.73
N VAL A 200 -3.00 -1.86 -14.73
CA VAL A 200 -3.78 -0.62 -14.57
C VAL A 200 -3.31 0.05 -13.29
N GLY A 201 -2.74 1.23 -13.39
CA GLY A 201 -2.32 2.03 -12.25
C GLY A 201 -3.37 3.05 -11.84
N MET A 202 -3.15 3.69 -10.69
CA MET A 202 -3.97 4.78 -10.19
C MET A 202 -3.11 6.03 -10.03
N GLU A 203 -3.62 7.16 -10.49
CA GLU A 203 -3.00 8.48 -10.35
C GLU A 203 -3.91 9.46 -9.59
N GLY A 204 -3.45 10.69 -9.36
CA GLY A 204 -4.21 11.71 -8.64
C GLY A 204 -4.26 11.47 -7.13
N ASN A 205 -5.42 11.75 -6.52
CA ASN A 205 -5.59 11.72 -5.07
C ASN A 205 -5.85 10.31 -4.53
N GLY A 206 -4.87 9.40 -4.71
CA GLY A 206 -4.93 8.04 -4.18
C GLY A 206 -4.93 7.98 -2.63
N PRO A 207 -5.22 6.82 -2.04
CA PRO A 207 -5.17 5.47 -2.62
C PRO A 207 -6.52 4.96 -3.18
N ALA A 208 -7.53 5.80 -3.33
CA ALA A 208 -8.86 5.47 -3.85
C ALA A 208 -9.35 6.53 -4.86
N SER A 209 -8.46 7.06 -5.70
CA SER A 209 -8.77 8.01 -6.77
C SER A 209 -9.64 7.36 -7.86
N PRO A 210 -10.52 8.11 -8.53
CA PRO A 210 -11.18 7.65 -9.75
C PRO A 210 -10.24 7.64 -10.98
N ASP A 211 -9.11 8.34 -10.91
CA ASP A 211 -8.19 8.50 -12.03
C ASP A 211 -7.35 7.22 -12.22
N LEU A 212 -7.71 6.44 -13.23
CA LEU A 212 -6.98 5.23 -13.60
C LEU A 212 -6.15 5.46 -14.88
N ARG A 213 -5.07 4.71 -15.00
CA ARG A 213 -4.16 4.76 -16.15
C ARG A 213 -3.76 3.36 -16.58
N ASP A 214 -3.96 3.06 -17.84
CA ASP A 214 -3.43 1.85 -18.45
C ASP A 214 -1.90 2.02 -18.62
N ILE A 215 -1.14 1.26 -17.82
CA ILE A 215 0.34 1.30 -17.82
C ILE A 215 0.88 0.08 -18.54
N GLY A 216 0.22 -1.07 -18.42
CA GLY A 216 0.55 -2.29 -19.15
C GLY A 216 1.84 -2.96 -18.69
N LEU A 217 2.18 -2.91 -17.40
CA LEU A 217 3.42 -3.45 -16.86
C LEU A 217 3.20 -4.31 -15.61
N ILE A 218 4.10 -5.27 -15.42
CA ILE A 218 4.41 -5.89 -14.13
C ILE A 218 5.85 -5.54 -13.76
N LEU A 219 6.07 -5.10 -12.53
CA LEU A 219 7.40 -4.89 -11.98
C LEU A 219 7.69 -5.94 -10.92
N ALA A 220 8.94 -6.38 -10.82
CA ALA A 220 9.34 -7.29 -9.74
C ALA A 220 10.74 -6.97 -9.21
N SER A 221 10.96 -7.26 -7.92
CA SER A 221 12.26 -7.12 -7.27
C SER A 221 12.28 -7.92 -5.96
N ASP A 222 13.46 -8.33 -5.53
CA ASP A 222 13.74 -8.82 -4.18
C ASP A 222 14.08 -7.68 -3.19
N ASN A 223 14.10 -6.43 -3.68
CA ASN A 223 14.38 -5.24 -2.88
C ASN A 223 13.27 -4.19 -3.03
N ALA A 224 12.51 -3.95 -1.95
CA ALA A 224 11.40 -2.99 -1.95
C ALA A 224 11.86 -1.53 -2.16
N VAL A 225 13.03 -1.15 -1.62
CA VAL A 225 13.52 0.23 -1.74
C VAL A 225 13.79 0.57 -3.21
N ALA A 226 14.47 -0.32 -3.92
CA ALA A 226 14.75 -0.17 -5.34
C ALA A 226 13.46 -0.19 -6.18
N LEU A 227 12.52 -1.09 -5.87
CA LEU A 227 11.23 -1.17 -6.54
C LEU A 227 10.44 0.14 -6.39
N ASP A 228 10.32 0.64 -5.15
CA ASP A 228 9.55 1.85 -4.83
C ASP A 228 10.23 3.10 -5.41
N ALA A 229 11.56 3.13 -5.49
CA ALA A 229 12.31 4.19 -6.16
C ALA A 229 12.01 4.22 -7.67
N VAL A 230 12.02 3.05 -8.33
CA VAL A 230 11.67 2.93 -9.75
C VAL A 230 10.23 3.37 -9.98
N VAL A 231 9.29 2.94 -9.15
CA VAL A 231 7.87 3.34 -9.23
C VAL A 231 7.72 4.85 -9.07
N ALA A 232 8.35 5.45 -8.06
CA ALA A 232 8.32 6.89 -7.83
C ALA A 232 8.89 7.67 -9.04
N TRP A 233 10.02 7.21 -9.56
CA TRP A 233 10.64 7.82 -10.74
C TRP A 233 9.74 7.73 -11.98
N MET A 234 9.10 6.59 -12.21
CA MET A 234 8.13 6.41 -13.30
C MET A 234 6.94 7.36 -13.18
N MET A 235 6.45 7.62 -11.97
CA MET A 235 5.39 8.58 -11.67
C MET A 235 5.83 10.05 -11.84
N GLY A 236 7.11 10.33 -12.13
CA GLY A 236 7.65 11.68 -12.23
C GLY A 236 8.09 12.30 -10.90
N CYS A 237 8.02 11.53 -9.80
CA CYS A 237 8.53 11.91 -8.49
C CYS A 237 10.03 11.63 -8.37
N ASP A 238 10.78 12.53 -7.73
CA ASP A 238 12.17 12.27 -7.35
C ASP A 238 12.20 11.33 -6.12
N PRO A 239 12.73 10.09 -6.23
CA PRO A 239 12.82 9.16 -5.11
C PRO A 239 13.56 9.73 -3.90
N GLY A 240 14.58 10.55 -4.13
CA GLY A 240 15.36 11.20 -3.08
C GLY A 240 14.59 12.20 -2.23
N ARG A 241 13.35 12.55 -2.61
CA ARG A 241 12.44 13.40 -1.81
C ARG A 241 11.47 12.62 -0.94
N LEU A 242 11.42 11.31 -1.08
CA LEU A 242 10.51 10.46 -0.30
C LEU A 242 11.18 10.04 1.01
N ARG A 243 10.76 10.61 2.12
CA ARG A 243 11.36 10.35 3.44
C ARG A 243 11.43 8.87 3.79
N PHE A 244 10.44 8.06 3.40
CA PHE A 244 10.47 6.61 3.66
C PHE A 244 11.59 5.90 2.89
N LEU A 245 11.92 6.34 1.66
CA LEU A 245 13.05 5.80 0.90
C LEU A 245 14.38 6.22 1.51
N GLN A 246 14.51 7.50 1.89
CA GLN A 246 15.69 7.98 2.61
C GLN A 246 15.91 7.18 3.90
N ARG A 247 14.86 7.04 4.72
CA ARG A 247 14.91 6.29 5.98
C ARG A 247 15.30 4.82 5.76
N ALA A 248 14.71 4.16 4.75
CA ALA A 248 15.04 2.79 4.41
C ALA A 248 16.52 2.64 3.97
N ASN A 249 17.03 3.58 3.20
CA ASN A 249 18.43 3.62 2.80
C ASN A 249 19.38 3.88 4.01
N GLU A 250 19.06 4.85 4.86
CA GLU A 250 19.78 5.13 6.13
C GLU A 250 19.90 3.87 7.00
N MET A 251 18.91 2.99 6.94
CA MET A 251 18.87 1.71 7.67
C MET A 251 19.54 0.54 6.92
N GLY A 252 20.12 0.78 5.76
CA GLY A 252 20.79 -0.24 4.96
C GLY A 252 19.84 -1.24 4.28
N LEU A 253 18.55 -0.90 4.09
CA LEU A 253 17.54 -1.80 3.52
C LEU A 253 17.54 -1.82 1.98
N GLY A 254 18.22 -0.89 1.33
CA GLY A 254 18.37 -0.81 -0.11
C GLY A 254 18.77 0.58 -0.57
N ASP A 255 18.96 0.74 -1.88
CA ASP A 255 19.33 2.01 -2.50
C ASP A 255 18.14 2.55 -3.33
N TYR A 256 17.92 3.86 -3.26
CA TYR A 256 16.89 4.55 -4.03
C TYR A 256 17.46 5.38 -5.20
N GLU A 257 18.78 5.46 -5.32
CA GLU A 257 19.45 6.14 -6.44
C GLU A 257 19.26 5.34 -7.72
N ILE A 258 18.51 5.86 -8.69
CA ILE A 258 18.18 5.14 -9.93
C ILE A 258 19.43 4.66 -10.66
N SER A 259 20.51 5.44 -10.64
CA SER A 259 21.81 5.08 -11.23
C SER A 259 22.50 3.86 -10.59
N ARG A 260 22.05 3.47 -9.39
CA ARG A 260 22.57 2.30 -8.64
C ARG A 260 21.58 1.13 -8.64
N ILE A 261 20.55 1.18 -9.45
CA ILE A 261 19.57 0.11 -9.61
C ILE A 261 19.75 -0.51 -11.00
N ASP A 262 19.92 -1.82 -11.06
CA ASP A 262 19.95 -2.56 -12.32
C ASP A 262 18.51 -2.83 -12.79
N VAL A 263 18.06 -2.09 -13.80
CA VAL A 263 16.71 -2.20 -14.35
C VAL A 263 16.71 -3.14 -15.55
N ILE A 264 16.00 -4.26 -15.43
CA ILE A 264 15.83 -5.27 -16.45
C ILE A 264 14.53 -4.99 -17.20
N GLY A 265 14.60 -4.40 -18.34
CA GLY A 265 13.47 -3.93 -19.15
C GLY A 265 13.57 -2.45 -19.46
N GLU A 266 12.48 -1.86 -19.92
CA GLU A 266 12.48 -0.47 -20.34
C GLU A 266 11.99 0.45 -19.22
N LEU A 267 12.87 1.31 -18.71
CA LEU A 267 12.52 2.33 -17.72
C LEU A 267 12.09 3.62 -18.42
N LYS A 268 10.81 3.96 -18.32
CA LYS A 268 10.22 5.18 -18.90
C LYS A 268 9.43 5.95 -17.86
N ARG A 269 9.52 7.27 -17.89
CA ARG A 269 8.59 8.13 -17.16
C ARG A 269 7.22 8.08 -17.82
N LEU A 270 6.19 8.08 -17.00
CA LEU A 270 4.81 8.20 -17.46
C LEU A 270 4.53 9.70 -17.70
N PRO A 271 4.26 10.13 -18.95
CA PRO A 271 4.02 11.53 -19.24
C PRO A 271 2.74 12.00 -18.54
N ASP A 272 2.73 13.23 -18.04
CA ASP A 272 1.56 13.89 -17.43
C ASP A 272 0.90 13.07 -16.31
N PHE A 273 1.69 12.26 -15.58
CA PHE A 273 1.19 11.47 -14.45
C PHE A 273 0.77 12.39 -13.30
N LYS A 274 -0.48 12.24 -12.86
CA LYS A 274 -1.04 13.07 -11.80
C LYS A 274 -0.58 12.59 -10.43
N LEU A 275 0.31 13.30 -9.79
CA LEU A 275 0.67 13.06 -8.39
C LEU A 275 -0.47 13.55 -7.45
N PRO A 276 -0.56 13.04 -6.22
CA PRO A 276 -1.50 13.59 -5.24
C PRO A 276 -1.15 15.06 -4.95
N PRO A 277 -2.11 15.90 -4.53
CA PRO A 277 -1.91 17.34 -4.34
C PRO A 277 -0.68 17.68 -3.49
N LEU A 278 -0.46 16.99 -2.39
CA LEU A 278 0.73 17.14 -1.54
C LEU A 278 2.02 16.68 -2.23
N GLY A 279 1.92 15.71 -3.14
CA GLY A 279 3.06 15.18 -3.91
C GLY A 279 3.60 16.18 -4.91
N GLY A 280 2.72 16.92 -5.60
CA GLY A 280 3.09 17.95 -6.56
C GLY A 280 3.87 19.10 -5.92
N GLU A 281 3.44 19.56 -4.77
CA GLU A 281 4.10 20.63 -4.02
C GLU A 281 5.43 20.19 -3.39
N ALA A 282 5.50 18.98 -2.84
CA ALA A 282 6.74 18.40 -2.32
C ALA A 282 7.81 18.24 -3.42
N VAL A 283 7.40 17.95 -4.65
CA VAL A 283 8.29 17.79 -5.81
C VAL A 283 8.78 19.15 -6.33
N SER A 284 8.01 20.22 -6.17
CA SER A 284 8.35 21.55 -6.71
C SER A 284 9.56 22.22 -6.04
N GLY A 285 10.04 21.70 -4.92
CA GLY A 285 11.19 22.26 -4.18
C GLY A 285 10.88 23.55 -3.43
N ASN A 286 9.62 23.94 -3.34
CA ASN A 286 9.21 25.13 -2.60
C ASN A 286 9.25 24.83 -1.08
N LYS A 287 10.18 25.50 -0.37
CA LYS A 287 10.33 25.36 1.10
C LYS A 287 9.02 25.69 1.86
N ALA A 288 8.25 26.67 1.37
CA ALA A 288 6.97 27.02 1.99
C ALA A 288 5.94 25.87 1.89
N ALA A 289 5.91 25.14 0.74
CA ALA A 289 5.06 23.95 0.60
C ALA A 289 5.50 22.82 1.53
N GLN A 290 6.81 22.65 1.74
CA GLN A 290 7.31 21.68 2.73
C GLN A 290 6.92 22.05 4.17
N GLU A 291 6.96 23.33 4.53
CA GLU A 291 6.50 23.81 5.83
C GLU A 291 4.99 23.60 6.02
N VAL A 292 4.19 23.78 4.97
CA VAL A 292 2.75 23.48 4.97
C VAL A 292 2.48 21.98 5.19
N ILE A 293 3.24 21.11 4.55
CA ILE A 293 3.17 19.65 4.79
C ILE A 293 3.54 19.32 6.24
N HIS A 294 4.50 20.03 6.81
CA HIS A 294 4.89 19.86 8.21
C HIS A 294 3.92 20.46 9.23
N SER A 295 3.22 21.53 8.87
CA SER A 295 2.43 22.31 9.85
C SER A 295 1.05 21.74 10.18
N ARG A 296 0.55 20.72 9.51
CA ARG A 296 -0.81 20.12 9.70
C ARG A 296 -1.99 21.08 9.62
N THR A 297 -1.75 22.39 9.44
CA THR A 297 -2.75 23.41 9.74
C THR A 297 -3.71 23.70 8.59
N LEU A 298 -3.43 23.21 7.37
CA LEU A 298 -4.15 23.71 6.21
C LEU A 298 -5.09 22.72 5.51
N LEU A 299 -4.84 21.42 5.57
CA LEU A 299 -5.69 20.44 4.88
C LEU A 299 -6.65 19.75 5.85
N ARG A 300 -7.93 19.80 5.54
CA ARG A 300 -9.00 19.13 6.30
C ARG A 300 -9.86 18.30 5.38
N PRO A 301 -10.39 17.15 5.87
CA PRO A 301 -11.35 16.38 5.11
C PRO A 301 -12.63 17.18 4.94
N LYS A 302 -13.12 17.22 3.70
CA LYS A 302 -14.40 17.79 3.33
C LYS A 302 -15.17 16.80 2.49
N ALA A 303 -16.42 16.55 2.87
CA ALA A 303 -17.30 15.69 2.09
C ALA A 303 -17.96 16.49 0.97
N ASP A 304 -17.99 15.87 -0.21
CA ASP A 304 -18.79 16.32 -1.34
C ASP A 304 -20.27 15.93 -1.08
N PRO A 305 -21.19 16.90 -0.97
CA PRO A 305 -22.60 16.61 -0.70
C PRO A 305 -23.31 15.85 -1.82
N GLU A 306 -22.81 15.92 -3.06
CA GLU A 306 -23.41 15.20 -4.19
C GLU A 306 -23.01 13.71 -4.21
N LEU A 307 -21.84 13.38 -3.64
CA LEU A 307 -21.31 12.02 -3.58
C LEU A 307 -21.54 11.33 -2.24
N CYS A 308 -21.71 12.10 -1.17
CA CYS A 308 -21.80 11.55 0.18
C CYS A 308 -23.15 10.88 0.45
N THR A 309 -23.14 9.57 0.71
CA THR A 309 -24.35 8.79 1.07
C THR A 309 -24.66 8.79 2.57
N ALA A 310 -23.96 9.58 3.37
CA ALA A 310 -24.14 9.64 4.83
C ALA A 310 -23.92 8.29 5.55
N CYS A 311 -23.12 7.38 5.00
CA CYS A 311 -22.93 6.03 5.53
C CYS A 311 -22.19 5.95 6.87
N GLY A 312 -21.59 7.06 7.36
CA GLY A 312 -20.91 7.15 8.65
C GLY A 312 -19.51 6.49 8.73
N THR A 313 -19.10 5.71 7.73
CA THR A 313 -17.83 4.96 7.76
C THR A 313 -16.62 5.82 8.13
N CYS A 314 -16.53 7.04 7.61
CA CYS A 314 -15.42 7.96 7.92
C CYS A 314 -15.41 8.42 9.39
N VAL A 315 -16.57 8.54 10.01
CA VAL A 315 -16.73 8.88 11.44
C VAL A 315 -16.31 7.71 12.31
N ASP A 316 -16.85 6.51 12.03
CA ASP A 316 -16.58 5.30 12.82
C ASP A 316 -15.12 4.87 12.80
N GLN A 317 -14.43 5.12 11.67
CA GLN A 317 -13.05 4.74 11.46
C GLN A 317 -12.04 5.86 11.77
N CYS A 318 -12.50 7.01 12.31
CA CYS A 318 -11.60 8.10 12.64
C CYS A 318 -10.70 7.75 13.84
N ALA A 319 -9.39 7.64 13.61
CA ALA A 319 -8.40 7.23 14.62
C ALA A 319 -8.35 8.12 15.86
N VAL A 320 -8.83 9.37 15.76
CA VAL A 320 -8.80 10.37 16.82
C VAL A 320 -10.19 10.93 17.15
N SER A 321 -11.25 10.36 16.57
CA SER A 321 -12.63 10.82 16.74
C SER A 321 -12.85 12.31 16.39
N ALA A 322 -12.11 12.80 15.39
CA ALA A 322 -12.21 14.19 14.91
C ALA A 322 -13.38 14.42 13.94
N LEU A 323 -14.10 13.38 13.54
CA LEU A 323 -15.26 13.47 12.65
C LEU A 323 -16.55 13.14 13.39
N SER A 324 -17.58 13.89 13.12
CA SER A 324 -18.96 13.62 13.58
C SER A 324 -19.94 13.89 12.44
N MET A 325 -21.12 13.28 12.49
CA MET A 325 -22.20 13.64 11.55
C MET A 325 -22.81 14.96 11.99
N GLY A 326 -22.79 15.93 11.09
CA GLY A 326 -23.35 17.25 11.32
C GLY A 326 -24.76 17.40 10.73
N ASP A 327 -25.27 18.63 10.75
CA ASP A 327 -26.53 19.01 10.13
C ASP A 327 -26.48 18.69 8.62
N GLY A 328 -27.58 18.14 8.08
CA GLY A 328 -27.65 17.70 6.69
C GLY A 328 -26.97 16.34 6.40
N ASN A 329 -26.68 15.56 7.44
CA ASN A 329 -26.05 14.22 7.33
C ASN A 329 -24.69 14.22 6.62
N LEU A 330 -23.94 15.30 6.67
CA LEU A 330 -22.57 15.36 6.16
C LEU A 330 -21.57 15.25 7.31
N PRO A 331 -20.43 14.54 7.12
CA PRO A 331 -19.37 14.51 8.13
C PRO A 331 -18.74 15.89 8.29
N GLN A 332 -18.62 16.32 9.53
CA GLN A 332 -17.96 17.56 9.94
C GLN A 332 -16.67 17.21 10.71
N VAL A 333 -15.63 18.03 10.48
CA VAL A 333 -14.32 17.82 11.10
C VAL A 333 -14.10 18.83 12.23
N ASP A 334 -13.67 18.34 13.38
CA ASP A 334 -13.01 19.14 14.40
C ASP A 334 -11.55 19.35 13.99
N ALA A 335 -11.23 20.58 13.58
CA ALA A 335 -9.92 20.95 13.05
C ALA A 335 -8.80 20.82 14.09
N ASP A 336 -9.09 21.01 15.37
CA ASP A 336 -8.11 20.96 16.46
C ASP A 336 -7.72 19.51 16.81
N THR A 337 -8.68 18.60 16.71
CA THR A 337 -8.48 17.17 16.95
C THR A 337 -7.94 16.41 15.73
N CYS A 338 -8.21 16.89 14.51
CA CYS A 338 -7.82 16.22 13.27
C CYS A 338 -6.30 16.20 13.08
N ILE A 339 -5.72 15.00 12.97
CA ILE A 339 -4.29 14.76 12.72
C ILE A 339 -3.93 14.66 11.22
N THR A 340 -4.85 14.93 10.33
CA THR A 340 -4.65 14.87 8.87
C THR A 340 -4.02 13.52 8.39
N CYS A 341 -4.55 12.42 8.94
CA CYS A 341 -4.06 11.07 8.59
C CYS A 341 -4.66 10.50 7.31
N PHE A 342 -5.63 11.16 6.70
CA PHE A 342 -6.33 10.80 5.45
C PHE A 342 -7.13 9.49 5.50
N CYS A 343 -7.16 8.79 6.62
CA CYS A 343 -7.91 7.54 6.74
C CYS A 343 -9.38 7.66 6.28
N CYS A 344 -10.05 8.77 6.62
CA CYS A 344 -11.44 9.02 6.21
C CYS A 344 -11.61 9.08 4.68
N GLN A 345 -10.63 9.63 3.95
CA GLN A 345 -10.61 9.65 2.49
C GLN A 345 -10.37 8.24 1.93
N GLU A 346 -9.39 7.52 2.48
CA GLU A 346 -9.00 6.20 2.00
C GLU A 346 -10.14 5.17 2.07
N ILE A 347 -10.94 5.24 3.14
CA ILE A 347 -12.00 4.26 3.40
C ILE A 347 -13.36 4.65 2.85
N CYS A 348 -13.55 5.89 2.37
CA CYS A 348 -14.84 6.35 1.85
C CYS A 348 -15.26 5.50 0.63
N PRO A 349 -16.39 4.73 0.71
CA PRO A 349 -16.82 3.89 -0.39
C PRO A 349 -17.22 4.70 -1.62
N GLU A 350 -17.78 5.90 -1.41
CA GLU A 350 -18.24 6.78 -2.48
C GLU A 350 -17.17 7.73 -3.00
N LYS A 351 -15.93 7.68 -2.44
CA LYS A 351 -14.83 8.61 -2.77
C LYS A 351 -15.23 10.08 -2.56
N ALA A 352 -16.20 10.33 -1.67
CA ALA A 352 -16.80 11.64 -1.42
C ALA A 352 -15.91 12.58 -0.59
N ILE A 353 -14.83 12.09 0.04
CA ILE A 353 -13.99 12.92 0.90
C ILE A 353 -12.78 13.39 0.15
N THR A 354 -12.63 14.70 0.05
CA THR A 354 -11.45 15.41 -0.46
C THR A 354 -10.72 16.12 0.67
N LEU A 355 -9.47 16.51 0.42
CA LEU A 355 -8.67 17.30 1.36
C LEU A 355 -8.55 18.71 0.80
N GLN A 356 -9.01 19.69 1.57
CA GLN A 356 -9.04 21.11 1.19
C GLN A 356 -8.42 21.97 2.30
#